data_86b95f73c1cff1c64cdd316a1a27311d
#
_entry.id   86b95f73c1cff1c64cdd316a1a27311d
#
_cell.length_a   1.000
_cell.length_b   1.000
_cell.length_c   1.000
_cell.angle_alpha   90.00
_cell.angle_beta   90.00
_cell.angle_gamma   90.00
#
_symmetry.space_group_name_H-M   'P 1'
#
loop_
_entity.id
_entity.type
_entity.pdbx_description
1 polymer ?
#
loop_
_entity_poly.entity_id
_entity_poly.type
_entity_poly.pdbx_seq_one_letter_code
_entity_poly.pdbx_strand_id
1 'polypeptide(L)'
;MAFHSLSYTESDSKIILIYGDSISAGYGMPKEQQWSEDLKELFLEENLNIGIENRSVSGETTGGGLARLGNILDQVNPHYLLIELGGNDALRGYPPKRILKNLNEMIDLAVSRNIRVFLMQIKILPNYGKRYQEQFESIYLKASEEKNVTLLPFMLDNIALEEGMMLPDGIHPNERAQPLIAQYVFDDLVPYLK
;
A
#
# COMPACT_ATOMS: atom_id res chain seq x y z
N MET A 1 -21.60 -18.06 45.44
CA MET A 1 -21.71 -17.42 44.15
C MET A 1 -20.30 -17.24 43.60
N ALA A 2 -19.91 -18.06 42.63
CA ALA A 2 -18.58 -17.99 42.04
C ALA A 2 -18.63 -17.03 40.83
N PHE A 3 -17.93 -15.92 40.93
CA PHE A 3 -17.73 -15.01 39.78
C PHE A 3 -16.73 -15.67 38.84
N HIS A 4 -17.23 -16.16 37.71
CA HIS A 4 -16.37 -16.51 36.59
C HIS A 4 -15.90 -15.19 35.93
N SER A 5 -14.66 -14.82 36.21
CA SER A 5 -13.97 -13.82 35.42
C SER A 5 -13.73 -14.42 34.00
N LEU A 6 -14.49 -13.97 33.04
CA LEU A 6 -14.16 -14.17 31.64
C LEU A 6 -12.83 -13.43 31.41
N SER A 7 -11.74 -14.20 31.37
CA SER A 7 -10.48 -13.71 30.83
C SER A 7 -10.70 -13.49 29.32
N TYR A 8 -10.89 -12.25 28.91
CA TYR A 8 -10.70 -11.85 27.53
C TYR A 8 -9.21 -12.10 27.25
N THR A 9 -8.93 -13.15 26.51
CA THR A 9 -7.63 -13.25 25.84
C THR A 9 -7.60 -12.08 24.84
N GLU A 10 -6.69 -11.12 25.06
CA GLU A 10 -6.30 -10.19 24.01
C GLU A 10 -5.93 -11.06 22.81
N SER A 11 -6.82 -11.14 21.82
CA SER A 11 -6.45 -11.73 20.54
C SER A 11 -5.38 -10.82 19.98
N ASP A 12 -4.19 -11.36 19.70
CA ASP A 12 -3.08 -10.61 19.14
C ASP A 12 -3.58 -9.83 17.92
N SER A 13 -3.60 -8.50 18.05
CA SER A 13 -3.98 -7.60 16.97
C SER A 13 -3.02 -7.80 15.81
N LYS A 14 -3.52 -8.17 14.63
CA LYS A 14 -2.69 -8.24 13.43
C LYS A 14 -2.36 -6.84 12.96
N ILE A 15 -1.18 -6.64 12.41
CA ILE A 15 -0.71 -5.33 11.93
C ILE A 15 -0.49 -5.39 10.42
N ILE A 16 -1.07 -4.42 9.71
CA ILE A 16 -0.74 -4.10 8.31
C ILE A 16 0.25 -2.94 8.32
N LEU A 17 1.42 -3.16 7.74
CA LEU A 17 2.37 -2.11 7.40
C LEU A 17 2.05 -1.58 6.00
N ILE A 18 1.65 -0.31 5.89
CA ILE A 18 1.53 0.42 4.62
C ILE A 18 2.91 1.02 4.32
N TYR A 19 3.41 0.69 3.14
CA TYR A 19 4.76 1.04 2.70
C TYR A 19 4.74 1.58 1.29
N GLY A 20 4.59 2.88 1.17
CA GLY A 20 4.37 3.58 -0.08
C GLY A 20 5.08 4.91 -0.19
N ASP A 21 4.65 5.67 -1.17
CA ASP A 21 5.16 7.01 -1.45
C ASP A 21 4.20 8.13 -0.96
N SER A 22 4.11 9.23 -1.71
CA SER A 22 3.28 10.38 -1.34
C SER A 22 1.78 10.08 -1.33
N ILE A 23 1.31 9.14 -2.14
CA ILE A 23 -0.11 8.76 -2.17
C ILE A 23 -0.48 8.10 -0.84
N SER A 24 0.31 7.14 -0.41
CA SER A 24 0.08 6.45 0.87
C SER A 24 0.47 7.28 2.09
N ALA A 25 1.41 8.24 1.94
CA ALA A 25 1.74 9.19 3.00
C ALA A 25 0.69 10.29 3.20
N GLY A 26 -0.34 10.34 2.34
CA GLY A 26 -1.40 11.35 2.41
C GLY A 26 -0.89 12.76 2.13
N TYR A 27 -0.08 12.94 1.08
CA TYR A 27 0.48 14.24 0.70
C TYR A 27 -0.59 15.32 0.61
N GLY A 28 -0.37 16.45 1.29
CA GLY A 28 -1.29 17.59 1.32
C GLY A 28 -2.46 17.44 2.30
N MET A 29 -2.61 16.27 2.97
CA MET A 29 -3.69 16.00 3.92
C MET A 29 -3.20 16.04 5.37
N PRO A 30 -3.97 16.63 6.31
CA PRO A 30 -3.78 16.38 7.74
C PRO A 30 -3.86 14.87 8.02
N LYS A 31 -3.18 14.41 9.06
CA LYS A 31 -3.11 12.98 9.38
C LYS A 31 -4.51 12.35 9.51
N GLU A 32 -5.41 13.04 10.16
CA GLU A 32 -6.78 12.59 10.45
C GLU A 32 -7.67 12.47 9.21
N GLN A 33 -7.21 13.02 8.08
CA GLN A 33 -7.91 13.00 6.80
C GLN A 33 -7.22 12.10 5.76
N GLN A 34 -6.25 11.29 6.17
CA GLN A 34 -5.55 10.37 5.27
C GLN A 34 -6.34 9.07 5.14
N TRP A 35 -6.38 8.51 3.95
CA TRP A 35 -7.10 7.27 3.67
C TRP A 35 -6.69 6.10 4.58
N SER A 36 -5.47 6.09 5.09
CA SER A 36 -5.02 5.08 6.03
C SER A 36 -5.68 5.17 7.41
N GLU A 37 -6.14 6.37 7.81
CA GLU A 37 -6.93 6.54 9.04
C GLU A 37 -8.38 6.12 8.79
N ASP A 38 -8.99 6.51 7.66
CA ASP A 38 -10.32 6.04 7.26
C ASP A 38 -10.35 4.50 7.15
N LEU A 39 -9.29 3.88 6.63
CA LEU A 39 -9.16 2.42 6.57
C LEU A 39 -9.16 1.76 7.96
N LYS A 40 -8.56 2.40 8.98
CA LYS A 40 -8.64 1.91 10.36
C LYS A 40 -10.06 1.92 10.88
N GLU A 41 -10.81 2.98 10.58
CA GLU A 41 -12.21 3.08 10.99
C GLU A 41 -13.04 1.98 10.34
N LEU A 42 -12.87 1.72 9.05
CA LEU A 42 -13.54 0.61 8.35
C LEU A 42 -13.22 -0.76 8.98
N PHE A 43 -11.97 -1.02 9.36
CA PHE A 43 -11.64 -2.27 10.06
C PHE A 43 -12.34 -2.38 11.43
N LEU A 44 -12.45 -1.27 12.17
CA LEU A 44 -13.17 -1.25 13.45
C LEU A 44 -14.67 -1.47 13.28
N GLU A 45 -15.30 -0.85 12.30
CA GLU A 45 -16.72 -1.00 11.99
C GLU A 45 -17.07 -2.46 11.65
N GLU A 46 -16.19 -3.14 10.92
CA GLU A 46 -16.34 -4.55 10.55
C GLU A 46 -15.82 -5.54 11.62
N ASN A 47 -15.49 -5.04 12.82
CA ASN A 47 -14.97 -5.82 13.95
C ASN A 47 -13.71 -6.65 13.59
N LEU A 48 -12.87 -6.16 12.68
CA LEU A 48 -11.59 -6.76 12.35
C LEU A 48 -10.52 -6.21 13.30
N ASN A 49 -9.88 -7.11 14.06
CA ASN A 49 -8.81 -6.71 14.99
C ASN A 49 -7.47 -6.52 14.24
N ILE A 50 -7.42 -5.46 13.40
CA ILE A 50 -6.28 -5.14 12.55
C ILE A 50 -5.84 -3.71 12.80
N GLY A 51 -4.58 -3.55 13.23
CA GLY A 51 -3.92 -2.26 13.32
C GLY A 51 -3.23 -1.87 12.01
N ILE A 52 -3.08 -0.57 11.79
CA ILE A 52 -2.36 -0.02 10.64
C ILE A 52 -1.15 0.77 11.12
N GLU A 53 0.01 0.44 10.59
CA GLU A 53 1.24 1.23 10.67
C GLU A 53 1.58 1.76 9.29
N ASN A 54 1.48 3.08 9.11
CA ASN A 54 1.84 3.73 7.86
C ASN A 54 3.27 4.28 7.95
N ARG A 55 4.18 3.73 7.15
CA ARG A 55 5.60 4.13 7.07
C ARG A 55 5.97 4.64 5.68
N SER A 56 4.99 5.14 4.96
CA SER A 56 5.15 5.74 3.62
C SER A 56 5.91 7.07 3.70
N VAL A 57 6.65 7.40 2.65
CA VAL A 57 7.44 8.62 2.57
C VAL A 57 7.24 9.29 1.21
N SER A 58 6.80 10.56 1.22
CA SER A 58 6.63 11.32 -0.03
C SER A 58 7.90 11.37 -0.86
N GLY A 59 7.76 11.09 -2.15
CA GLY A 59 8.89 11.06 -3.10
C GLY A 59 9.71 9.78 -3.08
N GLU A 60 9.30 8.77 -2.28
CA GLU A 60 10.02 7.49 -2.15
C GLU A 60 10.08 6.74 -3.48
N THR A 61 11.22 6.14 -3.75
CA THR A 61 11.44 5.25 -4.88
C THR A 61 11.56 3.80 -4.41
N THR A 62 11.43 2.85 -5.33
CA THR A 62 11.66 1.43 -4.98
C THR A 62 13.07 1.18 -4.43
N GLY A 63 14.08 1.94 -4.89
CA GLY A 63 15.44 1.83 -4.35
C GLY A 63 15.60 2.38 -2.94
N GLY A 64 14.98 3.54 -2.63
CA GLY A 64 14.97 4.12 -1.29
C GLY A 64 14.17 3.25 -0.33
N GLY A 65 12.97 2.80 -0.77
CA GLY A 65 12.15 1.88 0.00
C GLY A 65 12.89 0.59 0.35
N LEU A 66 13.54 -0.06 -0.62
CA LEU A 66 14.33 -1.27 -0.37
C LEU A 66 15.41 -1.05 0.70
N ALA A 67 16.10 0.09 0.64
CA ALA A 67 17.21 0.38 1.56
C ALA A 67 16.77 0.49 3.04
N ARG A 68 15.54 0.93 3.31
CA ARG A 68 15.06 1.14 4.70
C ARG A 68 14.08 0.05 5.19
N LEU A 69 13.55 -0.81 4.29
CA LEU A 69 12.51 -1.77 4.63
C LEU A 69 12.91 -2.72 5.75
N GLY A 70 14.13 -3.26 5.71
CA GLY A 70 14.60 -4.22 6.71
C GLY A 70 14.47 -3.70 8.14
N ASN A 71 14.96 -2.49 8.40
CA ASN A 71 14.87 -1.87 9.71
C ASN A 71 13.42 -1.60 10.14
N ILE A 72 12.54 -1.26 9.20
CA ILE A 72 11.13 -1.02 9.50
C ILE A 72 10.40 -2.31 9.84
N LEU A 73 10.65 -3.38 9.09
CA LEU A 73 10.09 -4.71 9.41
C LEU A 73 10.52 -5.18 10.79
N ASP A 74 11.78 -4.95 11.18
CA ASP A 74 12.30 -5.33 12.50
C ASP A 74 11.69 -4.48 13.63
N GLN A 75 11.33 -3.22 13.38
CA GLN A 75 10.70 -2.32 14.35
C GLN A 75 9.20 -2.58 14.52
N VAL A 76 8.49 -2.82 13.41
CA VAL A 76 7.02 -2.94 13.39
C VAL A 76 6.56 -4.38 13.62
N ASN A 77 7.34 -5.35 13.18
CA ASN A 77 7.00 -6.78 13.18
C ASN A 77 5.58 -7.04 12.64
N PRO A 78 5.26 -6.60 11.40
CA PRO A 78 3.91 -6.67 10.87
C PRO A 78 3.53 -8.10 10.44
N HIS A 79 2.23 -8.37 10.39
CA HIS A 79 1.67 -9.60 9.83
C HIS A 79 1.49 -9.49 8.30
N TYR A 80 1.23 -8.28 7.85
CA TYR A 80 0.95 -7.95 6.46
C TYR A 80 1.77 -6.74 6.02
N LEU A 81 2.25 -6.77 4.79
CA LEU A 81 2.94 -5.65 4.15
C LEU A 81 2.20 -5.27 2.87
N LEU A 82 1.68 -4.04 2.81
CA LEU A 82 1.15 -3.44 1.59
C LEU A 82 2.23 -2.56 0.95
N ILE A 83 2.75 -2.98 -0.21
CA ILE A 83 3.74 -2.21 -0.98
C ILE A 83 3.00 -1.38 -2.04
N GLU A 84 3.13 -0.06 -1.96
CA GLU A 84 2.63 0.92 -2.93
C GLU A 84 3.80 1.82 -3.36
N LEU A 85 4.70 1.30 -4.21
CA LEU A 85 5.92 1.98 -4.66
C LEU A 85 6.19 1.75 -6.14
N GLY A 86 6.87 2.71 -6.75
CA GLY A 86 7.31 2.67 -8.15
C GLY A 86 6.84 3.87 -8.97
N GLY A 87 5.82 4.60 -8.51
CA GLY A 87 5.36 5.82 -9.16
C GLY A 87 6.47 6.84 -9.34
N ASN A 88 7.24 7.11 -8.29
CA ASN A 88 8.37 8.03 -8.33
C ASN A 88 9.54 7.56 -9.21
N ASP A 89 9.76 6.24 -9.30
CA ASP A 89 10.73 5.68 -10.25
C ASP A 89 10.31 5.96 -11.69
N ALA A 90 9.03 5.75 -12.00
CA ALA A 90 8.49 6.00 -13.33
C ALA A 90 8.52 7.48 -13.69
N LEU A 91 8.14 8.39 -12.77
CA LEU A 91 8.23 9.84 -12.96
C LEU A 91 9.66 10.30 -13.29
N ARG A 92 10.67 9.59 -12.80
CA ARG A 92 12.09 9.83 -13.07
C ARG A 92 12.63 9.06 -14.28
N GLY A 93 11.77 8.30 -14.98
CA GLY A 93 12.15 7.52 -16.15
C GLY A 93 13.09 6.35 -15.86
N TYR A 94 13.04 5.79 -14.63
CA TYR A 94 13.89 4.65 -14.29
C TYR A 94 13.49 3.40 -15.08
N PRO A 95 14.45 2.55 -15.45
CA PRO A 95 14.16 1.35 -16.22
C PRO A 95 13.22 0.41 -15.46
N PRO A 96 12.10 -0.07 -16.05
CA PRO A 96 11.16 -0.98 -15.41
C PRO A 96 11.82 -2.25 -14.84
N LYS A 97 12.86 -2.75 -15.50
CA LYS A 97 13.64 -3.90 -15.01
C LYS A 97 14.31 -3.63 -13.66
N ARG A 98 14.75 -2.40 -13.39
CA ARG A 98 15.33 -2.01 -12.09
C ARG A 98 14.24 -1.96 -11.02
N ILE A 99 13.09 -1.42 -11.36
CA ILE A 99 11.93 -1.33 -10.45
C ILE A 99 11.47 -2.73 -10.05
N LEU A 100 11.29 -3.63 -11.04
CA LEU A 100 10.95 -5.03 -10.80
C LEU A 100 11.95 -5.73 -9.86
N LYS A 101 13.25 -5.53 -10.09
CA LYS A 101 14.28 -6.09 -9.20
C LYS A 101 14.09 -5.63 -7.76
N ASN A 102 13.92 -4.32 -7.54
CA ASN A 102 13.75 -3.77 -6.20
C ASN A 102 12.46 -4.28 -5.52
N LEU A 103 11.34 -4.36 -6.26
CA LEU A 103 10.08 -4.92 -5.76
C LEU A 103 10.26 -6.39 -5.34
N ASN A 104 10.90 -7.20 -6.19
CA ASN A 104 11.17 -8.59 -5.87
C ASN A 104 12.03 -8.76 -4.61
N GLU A 105 13.05 -7.92 -4.43
CA GLU A 105 13.91 -7.96 -3.23
C GLU A 105 13.14 -7.53 -1.97
N MET A 106 12.26 -6.52 -2.05
CA MET A 106 11.38 -6.15 -0.94
C MET A 106 10.41 -7.27 -0.56
N ILE A 107 9.81 -7.92 -1.56
CA ILE A 107 8.92 -9.06 -1.35
C ILE A 107 9.67 -10.22 -0.68
N ASP A 108 10.85 -10.58 -1.20
CA ASP A 108 11.67 -11.65 -0.63
C ASP A 108 12.04 -11.37 0.84
N LEU A 109 12.36 -10.11 1.13
CA LEU A 109 12.72 -9.68 2.48
C LEU A 109 11.54 -9.84 3.47
N ALA A 110 10.31 -9.55 3.03
CA ALA A 110 9.11 -9.71 3.84
C ALA A 110 8.71 -11.19 3.98
N VAL A 111 8.69 -11.92 2.87
CA VAL A 111 8.33 -13.35 2.84
C VAL A 111 9.28 -14.18 3.70
N SER A 112 10.59 -13.88 3.70
CA SER A 112 11.58 -14.55 4.56
C SER A 112 11.31 -14.37 6.06
N ARG A 113 10.48 -13.38 6.44
CA ARG A 113 10.03 -13.10 7.81
C ARG A 113 8.60 -13.62 8.08
N ASN A 114 8.05 -14.45 7.19
CA ASN A 114 6.67 -14.94 7.24
C ASN A 114 5.61 -13.82 7.19
N ILE A 115 5.93 -12.68 6.59
CA ILE A 115 5.01 -11.56 6.40
C ILE A 115 4.27 -11.78 5.06
N ARG A 116 2.94 -11.73 5.10
CA ARG A 116 2.14 -11.81 3.87
C ARG A 116 2.19 -10.48 3.14
N VAL A 117 2.51 -10.52 1.84
CA VAL A 117 2.69 -9.32 1.02
C VAL A 117 1.48 -9.11 0.10
N PHE A 118 1.01 -7.87 0.08
CA PHE A 118 0.11 -7.30 -0.91
C PHE A 118 0.91 -6.31 -1.76
N LEU A 119 0.91 -6.49 -3.06
CA LEU A 119 1.56 -5.59 -4.00
C LEU A 119 0.48 -4.76 -4.71
N MET A 120 0.49 -3.45 -4.53
CA MET A 120 -0.42 -2.54 -5.22
C MET A 120 0.06 -2.30 -6.66
N GLN A 121 -0.82 -2.49 -7.63
CA GLN A 121 -0.60 -2.06 -9.01
C GLN A 121 -0.43 -0.54 -9.03
N ILE A 122 0.57 -0.04 -9.77
CA ILE A 122 0.70 1.39 -10.06
C ILE A 122 0.49 1.61 -11.55
N LYS A 123 -0.23 2.66 -11.91
CA LYS A 123 -0.39 3.15 -13.28
C LYS A 123 0.22 4.54 -13.41
N ILE A 124 0.70 4.86 -14.59
CA ILE A 124 1.28 6.17 -14.89
C ILE A 124 0.55 6.86 -16.03
N LEU A 125 0.71 8.18 -16.08
CA LEU A 125 0.09 9.00 -17.12
C LEU A 125 0.60 8.64 -18.53
N PRO A 126 -0.25 8.75 -19.56
CA PRO A 126 0.09 8.33 -20.94
C PRO A 126 1.25 9.10 -21.59
N ASN A 127 1.59 10.28 -21.05
CA ASN A 127 2.63 11.17 -21.59
C ASN A 127 4.07 10.62 -21.51
N TYR A 128 4.28 9.50 -20.77
CA TYR A 128 5.58 8.80 -20.72
C TYR A 128 5.83 7.89 -21.91
N GLY A 129 4.91 7.80 -22.86
CA GLY A 129 4.98 6.98 -24.04
C GLY A 129 4.50 5.53 -23.80
N LYS A 130 3.68 5.06 -24.73
CA LYS A 130 2.97 3.78 -24.62
C LYS A 130 3.88 2.60 -24.27
N ARG A 131 5.05 2.49 -24.93
CA ARG A 131 5.98 1.38 -24.68
C ARG A 131 6.51 1.35 -23.24
N TYR A 132 6.85 2.51 -22.68
CA TYR A 132 7.33 2.60 -21.31
C TYR A 132 6.21 2.29 -20.32
N GLN A 133 5.02 2.85 -20.55
CA GLN A 133 3.84 2.61 -19.74
C GLN A 133 3.51 1.11 -19.68
N GLU A 134 3.40 0.42 -20.82
CA GLU A 134 3.12 -1.01 -20.87
C GLU A 134 4.19 -1.83 -20.15
N GLN A 135 5.45 -1.51 -20.33
CA GLN A 135 6.55 -2.18 -19.65
C GLN A 135 6.53 -1.92 -18.13
N PHE A 136 6.24 -0.71 -17.70
CA PHE A 136 6.16 -0.35 -16.30
C PHE A 136 4.98 -1.04 -15.61
N GLU A 137 3.79 -0.96 -16.20
CA GLU A 137 2.59 -1.57 -15.60
C GLU A 137 2.70 -3.10 -15.53
N SER A 138 3.35 -3.73 -16.52
CA SER A 138 3.52 -5.18 -16.57
C SER A 138 4.43 -5.75 -15.47
N ILE A 139 5.30 -4.92 -14.84
CA ILE A 139 6.21 -5.44 -13.81
C ILE A 139 5.50 -5.89 -12.54
N TYR A 140 4.36 -5.28 -12.20
CA TYR A 140 3.60 -5.63 -10.98
C TYR A 140 2.96 -7.01 -11.10
N LEU A 141 2.30 -7.28 -12.24
CA LEU A 141 1.79 -8.62 -12.52
C LEU A 141 2.93 -9.65 -12.51
N LYS A 142 4.04 -9.33 -13.17
CA LYS A 142 5.20 -10.20 -13.21
C LYS A 142 5.79 -10.45 -11.81
N ALA A 143 5.94 -9.42 -10.99
CA ALA A 143 6.43 -9.58 -9.62
C ALA A 143 5.47 -10.45 -8.78
N SER A 144 4.16 -10.24 -8.90
CA SER A 144 3.17 -11.00 -8.16
C SER A 144 3.15 -12.48 -8.54
N GLU A 145 3.30 -12.81 -9.83
CA GLU A 145 3.38 -14.19 -10.32
C GLU A 145 4.70 -14.86 -9.91
N GLU A 146 5.85 -14.19 -10.11
CA GLU A 146 7.17 -14.73 -9.76
C GLU A 146 7.31 -15.00 -8.26
N LYS A 147 6.66 -14.21 -7.41
CA LYS A 147 6.77 -14.29 -5.95
C LYS A 147 5.56 -14.92 -5.28
N ASN A 148 4.52 -15.25 -6.04
CA ASN A 148 3.27 -15.82 -5.54
C ASN A 148 2.64 -14.96 -4.41
N VAL A 149 2.58 -13.63 -4.64
CA VAL A 149 1.95 -12.66 -3.73
C VAL A 149 0.67 -12.09 -4.34
N THR A 150 -0.19 -11.53 -3.51
CA THR A 150 -1.45 -10.95 -3.96
C THR A 150 -1.20 -9.61 -4.62
N LEU A 151 -1.60 -9.47 -5.89
CA LEU A 151 -1.65 -8.19 -6.60
C LEU A 151 -3.00 -7.53 -6.33
N LEU A 152 -2.97 -6.29 -5.82
CA LEU A 152 -4.16 -5.46 -5.67
C LEU A 152 -4.28 -4.48 -6.84
N PRO A 153 -5.51 -4.09 -7.23
CA PRO A 153 -5.73 -3.07 -8.25
C PRO A 153 -5.10 -1.72 -7.88
N PHE A 154 -4.94 -0.83 -8.86
CA PHE A 154 -4.47 0.53 -8.59
C PHE A 154 -5.55 1.34 -7.86
N MET A 155 -5.27 1.76 -6.64
CA MET A 155 -6.24 2.45 -5.77
C MET A 155 -6.81 3.75 -6.36
N LEU A 156 -6.13 4.38 -7.33
CA LEU A 156 -6.59 5.60 -7.98
C LEU A 156 -7.25 5.36 -9.35
N ASP A 157 -7.45 4.13 -9.78
CA ASP A 157 -7.87 3.81 -11.15
C ASP A 157 -9.19 4.52 -11.58
N ASN A 158 -10.16 4.54 -10.68
CA ASN A 158 -11.43 5.25 -10.90
C ASN A 158 -11.38 6.70 -10.40
N ILE A 159 -10.58 6.98 -9.39
CA ILE A 159 -10.52 8.28 -8.71
C ILE A 159 -9.80 9.32 -9.58
N ALA A 160 -8.69 8.94 -10.23
CA ALA A 160 -7.90 9.88 -11.04
C ALA A 160 -8.63 10.44 -12.27
N LEU A 161 -9.72 9.79 -12.69
CA LEU A 161 -10.55 10.19 -13.83
C LEU A 161 -11.78 11.02 -13.40
N GLU A 162 -12.07 11.06 -12.11
CA GLU A 162 -13.25 11.76 -11.59
C GLU A 162 -12.93 13.23 -11.30
N GLU A 163 -13.78 14.12 -11.82
CA GLU A 163 -13.59 15.57 -11.68
C GLU A 163 -13.62 15.99 -10.21
N GLY A 164 -12.63 16.78 -9.81
CA GLY A 164 -12.53 17.34 -8.46
C GLY A 164 -12.06 16.36 -7.38
N MET A 165 -11.43 15.24 -7.74
CA MET A 165 -10.85 14.28 -6.80
C MET A 165 -9.33 14.42 -6.63
N MET A 166 -8.67 15.18 -7.51
CA MET A 166 -7.22 15.36 -7.48
C MET A 166 -6.85 16.77 -7.04
N LEU A 167 -5.68 16.93 -6.46
CA LEU A 167 -5.05 18.23 -6.24
C LEU A 167 -4.70 18.90 -7.58
N PRO A 168 -4.41 20.22 -7.58
CA PRO A 168 -4.08 20.93 -8.83
C PRO A 168 -2.87 20.40 -9.60
N ASP A 169 -2.03 19.60 -8.96
CA ASP A 169 -0.88 18.94 -9.60
C ASP A 169 -1.29 17.74 -10.49
N GLY A 170 -2.54 17.27 -10.39
CA GLY A 170 -3.06 16.14 -11.16
C GLY A 170 -2.44 14.77 -10.81
N ILE A 171 -1.70 14.70 -9.72
CA ILE A 171 -0.99 13.49 -9.27
C ILE A 171 -1.54 12.99 -7.94
N HIS A 172 -1.74 13.91 -6.99
CA HIS A 172 -2.14 13.57 -5.64
C HIS A 172 -3.66 13.68 -5.44
N PRO A 173 -4.31 12.70 -4.82
CA PRO A 173 -5.73 12.77 -4.46
C PRO A 173 -5.94 13.82 -3.35
N ASN A 174 -7.07 14.54 -3.44
CA ASN A 174 -7.45 15.52 -2.43
C ASN A 174 -8.28 14.88 -1.29
N GLU A 175 -8.81 15.73 -0.36
CA GLU A 175 -9.58 15.28 0.80
C GLU A 175 -10.85 14.49 0.44
N ARG A 176 -11.47 14.79 -0.71
CA ARG A 176 -12.69 14.10 -1.15
C ARG A 176 -12.41 12.68 -1.63
N ALA A 177 -11.22 12.43 -2.10
CA ALA A 177 -10.78 11.13 -2.60
C ALA A 177 -10.39 10.16 -1.47
N GLN A 178 -9.99 10.67 -0.30
CA GLN A 178 -9.41 9.83 0.77
C GLN A 178 -10.37 8.72 1.25
N PRO A 179 -11.66 9.00 1.56
CA PRO A 179 -12.58 7.95 1.98
C PRO A 179 -12.84 6.90 0.90
N LEU A 180 -12.83 7.32 -0.39
CA LEU A 180 -13.01 6.39 -1.52
C LEU A 180 -11.80 5.46 -1.68
N ILE A 181 -10.58 6.01 -1.52
CA ILE A 181 -9.36 5.20 -1.51
C ILE A 181 -9.41 4.16 -0.39
N ALA A 182 -9.78 4.60 0.82
CA ALA A 182 -9.91 3.71 1.97
C ALA A 182 -10.88 2.57 1.70
N GLN A 183 -12.06 2.87 1.13
CA GLN A 183 -13.06 1.87 0.79
C GLN A 183 -12.55 0.87 -0.27
N TYR A 184 -11.92 1.33 -1.35
CA TYR A 184 -11.38 0.43 -2.37
C TYR A 184 -10.27 -0.46 -1.82
N VAL A 185 -9.35 0.10 -1.04
CA VAL A 185 -8.28 -0.69 -0.40
C VAL A 185 -8.85 -1.69 0.61
N PHE A 186 -9.89 -1.31 1.36
CA PHE A 186 -10.60 -2.19 2.27
C PHE A 186 -11.22 -3.38 1.54
N ASP A 187 -12.01 -3.11 0.49
CA ASP A 187 -12.70 -4.14 -0.29
C ASP A 187 -11.71 -5.15 -0.92
N ASP A 188 -10.56 -4.65 -1.37
CA ASP A 188 -9.51 -5.46 -1.96
C ASP A 188 -8.73 -6.29 -0.92
N LEU A 189 -8.56 -5.79 0.33
CA LEU A 189 -7.80 -6.48 1.37
C LEU A 189 -8.62 -7.50 2.16
N VAL A 190 -9.87 -7.17 2.51
CA VAL A 190 -10.72 -7.98 3.42
C VAL A 190 -10.80 -9.46 3.07
N PRO A 191 -10.92 -9.87 1.78
CA PRO A 191 -10.96 -11.29 1.42
C PRO A 191 -9.75 -12.10 1.88
N TYR A 192 -8.63 -11.45 2.16
CA TYR A 192 -7.35 -12.06 2.49
C TYR A 192 -6.95 -11.95 3.95
N LEU A 193 -7.72 -11.19 4.76
CA LEU A 193 -7.38 -10.87 6.15
C LEU A 193 -8.07 -11.78 7.19
N LYS A 194 -8.91 -12.67 6.73
CA LYS A 194 -9.70 -13.60 7.58
C LYS A 194 -8.85 -14.75 8.11
#